data_0f4e395bf7cda9d62a9748a2493b4309
#
_entry.id   0f4e395bf7cda9d62a9748a2493b4309
#
_cell.length_a   1.000
_cell.length_b   1.000
_cell.length_c   1.000
_cell.angle_alpha   90.00
_cell.angle_beta   90.00
_cell.angle_gamma   90.00
#
_symmetry.space_group_name_H-M   'P 1'
#
loop_
_entity.id
_entity.type
_entity.pdbx_description
1 polymer ?
#
loop_
_entity_poly.entity_id
_entity_poly.type
_entity_poly.pdbx_seq_one_letter_code
_entity_poly.pdbx_strand_id
1 'polypeptide(L)'
;MKKLLSLPPNLVECFHDVEKVERSEWFCTSDPVGSKLGSGGGTAWLLDACRKEWSPEASLHEWLPREKRILLHAGGQSRRLPGYAPSGKVLTPVPVFRWARGQRLSQNLLSLQLPLYEQIMEKAPDSLHILIASGDV
;
A
#
# COMPACT_ATOMS: atom_id res chain seq x y z
N MET A 1 -4.06 -6.75 -10.40
CA MET A 1 -2.94 -5.81 -10.12
C MET A 1 -2.59 -5.90 -8.65
N LYS A 2 -1.34 -6.19 -8.32
CA LYS A 2 -0.88 -6.36 -6.93
C LYS A 2 -0.72 -5.03 -6.21
N LYS A 3 -1.03 -5.00 -4.92
CA LYS A 3 -0.91 -3.83 -4.05
C LYS A 3 0.07 -4.14 -2.93
N LEU A 4 1.05 -3.29 -2.75
CA LEU A 4 2.10 -3.42 -1.73
C LEU A 4 2.03 -2.22 -0.79
N LEU A 5 1.87 -2.46 0.51
CA LEU A 5 1.74 -1.40 1.51
C LEU A 5 2.87 -1.47 2.54
N SER A 6 3.52 -0.33 2.73
CA SER A 6 4.35 -0.10 3.92
C SER A 6 3.46 0.52 5.01
N LEU A 7 3.22 -0.22 6.09
CA LEU A 7 2.33 0.16 7.19
C LEU A 7 3.09 0.22 8.52
N PRO A 8 2.57 0.90 9.55
CA PRO A 8 3.05 0.74 10.91
C PRO A 8 2.94 -0.72 11.37
N PRO A 9 3.86 -1.21 12.21
CA PRO A 9 3.89 -2.63 12.62
C PRO A 9 2.58 -3.15 13.19
N ASN A 10 1.88 -2.34 13.97
CA ASN A 10 0.59 -2.69 14.58
C ASN A 10 -0.55 -2.91 13.57
N LEU A 11 -0.41 -2.39 12.35
CA LEU A 11 -1.43 -2.54 11.31
C LEU A 11 -1.13 -3.69 10.34
N VAL A 12 0.13 -4.10 10.21
CA VAL A 12 0.53 -5.17 9.29
C VAL A 12 -0.21 -6.47 9.59
N GLU A 13 -0.34 -6.83 10.87
CA GLU A 13 -0.96 -8.09 11.30
C GLU A 13 -2.46 -8.14 11.02
N CYS A 14 -3.16 -7.01 11.19
CA CYS A 14 -4.62 -6.97 11.11
C CYS A 14 -5.18 -6.40 9.78
N PHE A 15 -4.33 -5.85 8.93
CA PHE A 15 -4.78 -5.14 7.72
C PHE A 15 -5.70 -5.97 6.82
N HIS A 16 -5.33 -7.22 6.52
CA HIS A 16 -6.11 -8.07 5.63
C HIS A 16 -7.50 -8.39 6.19
N ASP A 17 -7.59 -8.58 7.50
CA ASP A 17 -8.85 -8.89 8.17
C ASP A 17 -9.75 -7.66 8.30
N VAL A 18 -9.17 -6.50 8.59
CA VAL A 18 -9.90 -5.23 8.74
C VAL A 18 -10.43 -4.74 7.38
N GLU A 19 -9.59 -4.74 6.36
CA GLU A 19 -9.97 -4.29 5.01
C GLU A 19 -10.67 -5.40 4.19
N LYS A 20 -10.69 -6.64 4.68
CA LYS A 20 -11.29 -7.82 4.01
C LYS A 20 -10.73 -8.03 2.61
N VAL A 21 -9.42 -7.98 2.49
CA VAL A 21 -8.70 -8.12 1.23
C VAL A 21 -7.87 -9.39 1.18
N GLU A 22 -7.69 -9.91 -0.03
CA GLU A 22 -6.99 -11.18 -0.25
C GLU A 22 -5.47 -11.02 -0.13
N ARG A 23 -4.83 -11.92 0.63
CA ARG A 23 -3.37 -11.98 0.79
C ARG A 23 -2.63 -12.26 -0.52
N SER A 24 -3.30 -12.85 -1.49
CA SER A 24 -2.74 -13.09 -2.83
C SER A 24 -2.62 -11.83 -3.69
N GLU A 25 -3.36 -10.77 -3.35
CA GLU A 25 -3.33 -9.49 -4.08
C GLU A 25 -2.67 -8.36 -3.30
N TRP A 26 -2.68 -8.45 -1.98
CA TRP A 26 -2.23 -7.41 -1.06
C TRP A 26 -1.08 -7.93 -0.20
N PHE A 27 0.05 -7.27 -0.27
CA PHE A 27 1.20 -7.50 0.58
C PHE A 27 1.44 -6.31 1.49
N CYS A 28 1.64 -6.56 2.78
CA CYS A 28 1.91 -5.52 3.77
C CYS A 28 3.18 -5.85 4.55
N THR A 29 4.02 -4.84 4.77
CA THR A 29 5.15 -4.94 5.68
C THR A 29 5.41 -3.60 6.35
N SER A 30 6.20 -3.62 7.42
CA SER A 30 6.74 -2.44 8.08
C SER A 30 8.25 -2.33 7.86
N ASP A 31 8.82 -1.16 8.12
CA ASP A 31 10.28 -1.03 8.19
C ASP A 31 10.86 -1.99 9.24
N PRO A 32 12.09 -2.49 9.06
CA PRO A 32 12.75 -3.33 10.05
C PRO A 32 12.83 -2.65 11.41
N VAL A 33 12.71 -3.45 12.47
CA VAL A 33 12.76 -2.94 13.84
C VAL A 33 14.05 -2.15 14.09
N GLY A 34 13.91 -0.94 14.60
CA GLY A 34 15.03 -0.05 14.89
C GLY A 34 15.61 0.70 13.70
N SER A 35 15.12 0.48 12.49
CA SER A 35 15.61 1.14 11.27
C SER A 35 14.51 1.96 10.60
N LYS A 36 14.87 3.20 10.22
CA LYS A 36 14.04 4.06 9.38
C LYS A 36 14.70 4.16 8.02
N LEU A 37 14.17 3.44 7.05
CA LEU A 37 14.80 3.32 5.74
C LEU A 37 14.55 4.53 4.83
N GLY A 38 13.61 5.40 5.20
CA GLY A 38 13.14 6.47 4.32
C GLY A 38 12.38 5.94 3.11
N SER A 39 11.92 6.83 2.21
CA SER A 39 11.08 6.44 1.08
C SER A 39 11.81 5.51 0.08
N GLY A 40 13.06 5.80 -0.25
CA GLY A 40 13.84 4.96 -1.17
C GLY A 40 14.19 3.59 -0.60
N GLY A 41 14.75 3.55 0.60
CA GLY A 41 15.08 2.30 1.30
C GLY A 41 13.84 1.47 1.62
N GLY A 42 12.76 2.12 2.05
CA GLY A 42 11.48 1.47 2.29
C GLY A 42 10.86 0.87 1.03
N THR A 43 11.00 1.52 -0.12
CA THR A 43 10.59 0.95 -1.42
C THR A 43 11.35 -0.34 -1.73
N ALA A 44 12.67 -0.30 -1.65
CA ALA A 44 13.51 -1.47 -1.91
C ALA A 44 13.21 -2.63 -0.95
N TRP A 45 13.05 -2.31 0.33
CA TRP A 45 12.67 -3.27 1.36
C TRP A 45 11.31 -3.92 1.09
N LEU A 46 10.28 -3.13 0.80
CA LEU A 46 8.93 -3.62 0.54
C LEU A 46 8.88 -4.53 -0.71
N LEU A 47 9.59 -4.16 -1.77
CA LEU A 47 9.68 -4.97 -2.99
C LEU A 47 10.42 -6.29 -2.74
N ASP A 48 11.55 -6.26 -2.04
CA ASP A 48 12.32 -7.48 -1.75
C ASP A 48 11.58 -8.42 -0.79
N ALA A 49 10.92 -7.87 0.23
CA ALA A 49 10.09 -8.65 1.16
C ALA A 49 8.92 -9.34 0.43
N CYS A 50 8.22 -8.61 -0.42
CA CYS A 50 7.12 -9.17 -1.23
C CYS A 50 7.61 -10.26 -2.20
N ARG A 51 8.73 -10.02 -2.89
CA ARG A 51 9.34 -11.01 -3.78
C ARG A 51 9.71 -12.29 -3.02
N LYS A 52 10.36 -12.17 -1.86
CA LYS A 52 10.75 -13.32 -1.04
C LYS A 52 9.56 -14.16 -0.58
N GLU A 53 8.42 -13.53 -0.31
CA GLU A 53 7.21 -14.24 0.10
C GLU A 53 6.47 -14.88 -1.08
N TRP A 54 6.30 -14.15 -2.20
CA TRP A 54 5.47 -14.61 -3.30
C TRP A 54 6.24 -15.34 -4.42
N SER A 55 7.54 -15.14 -4.54
CA SER A 55 8.39 -15.72 -5.60
C SER A 55 9.83 -15.85 -5.13
N PRO A 56 10.11 -16.65 -4.08
CA PRO A 56 11.44 -16.74 -3.47
C PRO A 56 12.53 -17.22 -4.44
N GLU A 57 12.13 -17.96 -5.47
CA GLU A 57 13.03 -18.50 -6.49
C GLU A 57 13.50 -17.48 -7.54
N ALA A 58 12.75 -16.37 -7.70
CA ALA A 58 13.04 -15.39 -8.75
C ALA A 58 13.97 -14.29 -8.25
N SER A 59 14.89 -13.83 -9.09
CA SER A 59 15.61 -12.57 -8.83
C SER A 59 14.67 -11.37 -8.95
N LEU A 60 15.06 -10.25 -8.36
CA LEU A 60 14.26 -9.01 -8.45
C LEU A 60 14.06 -8.57 -9.91
N HIS A 61 15.09 -8.70 -10.74
CA HIS A 61 15.05 -8.34 -12.15
C HIS A 61 14.08 -9.19 -12.97
N GLU A 62 13.96 -10.47 -12.67
CA GLU A 62 13.01 -11.38 -13.32
C GLU A 62 11.58 -11.22 -12.80
N TRP A 63 11.43 -10.87 -11.51
CA TRP A 63 10.14 -10.76 -10.85
C TRP A 63 9.41 -9.45 -11.18
N LEU A 64 10.14 -8.33 -11.27
CA LEU A 64 9.54 -7.01 -11.49
C LEU A 64 8.70 -6.92 -12.78
N PRO A 65 9.13 -7.42 -13.95
CA PRO A 65 8.36 -7.31 -15.18
C PRO A 65 7.16 -8.27 -15.30
N ARG A 66 6.98 -9.20 -14.36
CA ARG A 66 5.90 -10.20 -14.46
C ARG A 66 4.50 -9.62 -14.37
N GLU A 67 4.33 -8.51 -13.62
CA GLU A 67 3.01 -7.89 -13.40
C GLU A 67 3.11 -6.43 -12.94
N LYS A 68 2.04 -5.68 -13.11
CA LYS A 68 1.92 -4.30 -12.61
C LYS A 68 1.59 -4.28 -11.12
N ARG A 69 2.22 -3.36 -10.38
CA ARG A 69 2.08 -3.19 -8.92
C ARG A 69 1.86 -1.74 -8.55
N ILE A 70 1.04 -1.53 -7.53
CA ILE A 70 0.89 -0.24 -6.84
C ILE A 70 1.54 -0.38 -5.48
N LEU A 71 2.46 0.51 -5.17
CA LEU A 71 3.20 0.55 -3.92
C LEU A 71 2.83 1.83 -3.17
N LEU A 72 2.33 1.67 -1.94
CA LEU A 72 1.88 2.78 -1.09
C LEU A 72 2.72 2.85 0.18
N HIS A 73 3.33 4.01 0.41
CA HIS A 73 4.01 4.32 1.66
C HIS A 73 3.04 4.94 2.67
N ALA A 74 2.66 4.18 3.68
CA ALA A 74 1.75 4.60 4.75
C ALA A 74 2.32 4.38 6.16
N GLY A 75 3.60 4.03 6.29
CA GLY A 75 4.28 3.71 7.54
C GLY A 75 4.84 4.89 8.33
N GLY A 76 4.58 6.13 7.94
CA GLY A 76 5.12 7.33 8.57
C GLY A 76 4.60 7.54 10.01
N GLN A 77 5.40 8.24 10.85
CA GLN A 77 5.10 8.48 12.27
C GLN A 77 3.94 9.46 12.53
N SER A 78 3.28 9.98 11.51
CA SER A 78 2.15 10.93 11.63
C SER A 78 2.42 12.10 12.60
N ARG A 79 3.64 12.63 12.62
CA ARG A 79 4.09 13.67 13.56
C ARG A 79 3.23 14.96 13.52
N ARG A 80 2.63 15.25 12.35
CA ARG A 80 1.77 16.43 12.16
C ARG A 80 0.34 16.21 12.65
N LEU A 81 -0.11 14.96 12.73
CA LEU A 81 -1.46 14.57 13.16
C LEU A 81 -1.35 13.33 14.06
N PRO A 82 -0.84 13.48 15.29
CA PRO A 82 -0.57 12.35 16.18
C PRO A 82 -1.81 11.53 16.54
N GLY A 83 -3.02 12.13 16.51
CA GLY A 83 -4.28 11.44 16.74
C GLY A 83 -4.61 10.35 15.69
N TYR A 84 -4.01 10.41 14.50
CA TYR A 84 -4.20 9.42 13.43
C TYR A 84 -3.08 8.38 13.36
N ALA A 85 -2.06 8.51 14.20
CA ALA A 85 -0.94 7.56 14.22
C ALA A 85 -1.36 6.10 14.46
N PRO A 86 -2.32 5.79 15.37
CA PRO A 86 -2.75 4.42 15.62
C PRO A 86 -3.47 3.75 14.46
N SER A 87 -4.25 4.52 13.68
CA SER A 87 -5.01 4.00 12.53
C SER A 87 -4.20 3.98 11.23
N GLY A 88 -2.99 4.54 11.23
CA GLY A 88 -2.25 4.84 10.00
C GLY A 88 -3.01 5.85 9.12
N LYS A 89 -2.32 6.76 8.47
CA LYS A 89 -2.98 7.82 7.68
C LYS A 89 -3.90 7.26 6.59
N VAL A 90 -3.47 6.19 5.93
CA VAL A 90 -4.18 5.60 4.79
C VAL A 90 -5.53 4.99 5.18
N LEU A 91 -5.69 4.53 6.41
CA LEU A 91 -6.94 3.98 6.94
C LEU A 91 -7.78 5.01 7.70
N THR A 92 -7.43 6.29 7.64
CA THR A 92 -8.24 7.36 8.24
C THR A 92 -9.63 7.38 7.62
N PRO A 93 -10.71 7.26 8.43
CA PRO A 93 -12.07 7.36 7.94
C PRO A 93 -12.33 8.71 7.29
N VAL A 94 -12.95 8.70 6.12
CA VAL A 94 -13.34 9.93 5.40
C VAL A 94 -14.86 9.96 5.31
N PRO A 95 -15.55 10.74 6.14
CA PRO A 95 -17.01 10.79 6.18
C PRO A 95 -17.57 11.65 5.04
N VAL A 96 -17.33 11.24 3.79
CA VAL A 96 -17.90 11.90 2.62
C VAL A 96 -19.05 11.06 2.11
N PHE A 97 -20.29 11.53 2.36
CA PHE A 97 -21.49 10.87 1.89
C PHE A 97 -21.83 11.31 0.46
N ARG A 98 -21.48 10.50 -0.50
CA ARG A 98 -21.92 10.64 -1.90
C ARG A 98 -22.69 9.39 -2.32
N TRP A 99 -23.87 9.20 -1.77
CA TRP A 99 -24.75 8.06 -2.03
C TRP A 99 -24.90 7.73 -3.52
N ALA A 100 -24.97 8.77 -4.37
CA ALA A 100 -25.09 8.63 -5.82
C ALA A 100 -23.89 7.90 -6.48
N ARG A 101 -22.78 7.70 -5.78
CA ARG A 101 -21.57 7.03 -6.26
C ARG A 101 -21.31 5.70 -5.58
N GLY A 102 -22.26 5.14 -4.84
CA GLY A 102 -22.12 3.85 -4.16
C GLY A 102 -21.08 3.85 -3.01
N GLN A 103 -20.84 5.00 -2.38
CA GLN A 103 -19.90 5.12 -1.28
C GLN A 103 -20.41 4.40 -0.03
N ARG A 104 -19.48 3.79 0.71
CA ARG A 104 -19.74 3.03 1.94
C ARG A 104 -19.49 3.89 3.18
N LEU A 105 -20.17 3.57 4.29
CA LEU A 105 -19.92 4.20 5.59
C LEU A 105 -18.50 3.92 6.13
N SER A 106 -17.90 2.79 5.75
CA SER A 106 -16.54 2.38 6.10
C SER A 106 -15.45 2.92 5.18
N GLN A 107 -15.75 3.97 4.41
CA GLN A 107 -14.80 4.57 3.49
C GLN A 107 -13.62 5.20 4.24
N ASN A 108 -12.41 4.89 3.79
CA ASN A 108 -11.17 5.48 4.28
C ASN A 108 -10.36 6.11 3.14
N LEU A 109 -9.25 6.75 3.46
CA LEU A 109 -8.41 7.42 2.48
C LEU A 109 -7.88 6.44 1.41
N LEU A 110 -7.52 5.20 1.79
CA LEU A 110 -7.09 4.17 0.86
C LEU A 110 -8.16 3.85 -0.19
N SER A 111 -9.40 3.63 0.25
CA SER A 111 -10.52 3.31 -0.64
C SER A 111 -10.87 4.44 -1.61
N LEU A 112 -10.51 5.68 -1.28
CA LEU A 112 -10.68 6.83 -2.17
C LEU A 112 -9.57 6.97 -3.20
N GLN A 113 -8.32 6.72 -2.79
CA GLN A 113 -7.14 6.93 -3.63
C GLN A 113 -6.89 5.75 -4.57
N LEU A 114 -7.11 4.52 -4.10
CA LEU A 114 -6.75 3.31 -4.83
C LEU A 114 -7.35 3.24 -6.25
N PRO A 115 -8.64 3.54 -6.48
CA PRO A 115 -9.22 3.52 -7.83
C PRO A 115 -8.52 4.46 -8.81
N LEU A 116 -8.01 5.60 -8.34
CA LEU A 116 -7.25 6.54 -9.17
C LEU A 116 -5.91 5.94 -9.60
N TYR A 117 -5.21 5.30 -8.68
CA TYR A 117 -3.93 4.64 -8.97
C TYR A 117 -4.11 3.45 -9.91
N GLU A 118 -5.18 2.67 -9.73
CA GLU A 118 -5.52 1.57 -10.63
C GLU A 118 -5.79 2.08 -12.05
N GLN A 119 -6.58 3.13 -12.22
CA GLN A 119 -6.83 3.75 -13.53
C GLN A 119 -5.55 4.28 -14.20
N ILE A 120 -4.64 4.88 -13.43
CA ILE A 120 -3.35 5.33 -13.96
C ILE A 120 -2.55 4.13 -14.48
N MET A 121 -2.47 3.06 -13.70
CA MET A 121 -1.71 1.86 -14.08
C MET A 121 -2.34 1.07 -15.22
N GLU A 122 -3.67 1.05 -15.34
CA GLU A 122 -4.38 0.45 -16.48
C GLU A 122 -4.06 1.14 -17.79
N LYS A 123 -3.97 2.50 -17.75
CA LYS A 123 -3.65 3.31 -18.94
C LYS A 123 -2.15 3.43 -19.21
N ALA A 124 -1.31 3.05 -18.27
CA ALA A 124 0.14 3.13 -18.41
C ALA A 124 0.66 2.09 -19.41
N PRO A 125 1.76 2.38 -20.13
CA PRO A 125 2.42 1.42 -20.99
C PRO A 125 2.77 0.11 -20.26
N ASP A 126 2.83 -1.01 -20.99
CA ASP A 126 3.18 -2.31 -20.40
C ASP A 126 4.59 -2.37 -19.81
N SER A 127 5.47 -1.51 -20.28
CA SER A 127 6.82 -1.34 -19.71
C SER A 127 6.87 -0.68 -18.34
N LEU A 128 5.74 -0.10 -17.87
CA LEU A 128 5.65 0.54 -16.56
C LEU A 128 5.07 -0.46 -15.56
N HIS A 129 5.92 -1.01 -14.71
CA HIS A 129 5.57 -2.10 -13.82
C HIS A 129 5.20 -1.66 -12.40
N ILE A 130 5.63 -0.47 -11.96
CA ILE A 130 5.44 0.01 -10.58
C ILE A 130 4.95 1.45 -10.57
N LEU A 131 3.88 1.70 -9.82
CA LEU A 131 3.47 3.01 -9.36
C LEU A 131 3.80 3.13 -7.88
N ILE A 132 4.54 4.17 -7.50
CA ILE A 132 4.86 4.46 -6.10
C ILE A 132 4.09 5.71 -5.69
N ALA A 133 3.32 5.60 -4.62
CA ALA A 133 2.56 6.71 -4.07
C ALA A 133 2.73 6.83 -2.55
N SER A 134 2.48 8.03 -2.03
CA SER A 134 2.39 8.29 -0.59
C SER A 134 0.95 8.14 -0.13
N GLY A 135 0.74 7.59 1.05
CA GLY A 135 -0.59 7.39 1.62
C GLY A 135 -1.26 8.66 2.14
N ASP A 136 -0.59 9.81 2.06
CA ASP A 136 -1.07 11.10 2.56
C ASP A 136 -1.19 12.18 1.46
N VAL A 137 -1.27 11.77 0.23
CA VAL A 137 -1.45 12.67 -0.93
C VAL A 137 -2.93 12.87 -1.26
#